data_4bf0105c77e9b8c91470b2e710003d24
#
_entry.id   4bf0105c77e9b8c91470b2e710003d24
#
_cell.length_a   1.000
_cell.length_b   1.000
_cell.length_c   1.000
_cell.angle_alpha   90.00
_cell.angle_beta   90.00
_cell.angle_gamma   90.00
#
_symmetry.space_group_name_H-M   'P 1'
#
loop_
_entity.id
_entity.type
_entity.pdbx_description
1 polymer ?
#
loop_
_entity_poly.entity_id
_entity_poly.type
_entity_poly.pdbx_seq_one_letter_code
_entity_poly.pdbx_strand_id
1 'polypeptide(L)'
;MSPHLLHIYGNISIHLYGVCIAAGLTLGLTLLKYDKKIQTLIDFNTLLSAISSAICAGILGGRFLWMVETWGDYSLLEILSFWNPGYSVMGAFMGALLMLWTTLKNQNISPLPVLDRFALYAPFAQAIGRLGCFFTGCCYGLETQVAWAITYTEPTSLAPLHVALHPTQLYSIALGLGVGITLYFAQNRFSKTGQLTGLYLLGAGFERFLVDFLRSNRTPISDSNFSWSQALAALLMGTGCAIFYVATYAKRQRKHI
;
A
#
# COMPACT_ATOMS: atom_id res chain seq x y z
N MET A 1 1.51 24.13 3.52
CA MET A 1 2.32 22.89 3.63
C MET A 1 3.05 22.75 2.31
N SER A 2 4.37 22.77 2.28
CA SER A 2 5.14 22.70 1.04
C SER A 2 5.38 21.26 0.61
N PRO A 3 5.09 20.85 -0.64
CA PRO A 3 5.40 19.52 -1.18
C PRO A 3 6.89 19.35 -1.50
N HIS A 4 7.67 20.44 -1.52
CA HIS A 4 9.09 20.44 -1.81
C HIS A 4 9.92 20.56 -0.53
N LEU A 5 10.90 19.65 -0.34
CA LEU A 5 11.82 19.69 0.78
C LEU A 5 13.03 20.57 0.48
N LEU A 6 13.61 20.46 -0.73
CA LEU A 6 14.81 21.15 -1.17
C LEU A 6 14.80 21.33 -2.68
N HIS A 7 15.13 22.53 -3.16
CA HIS A 7 15.55 22.76 -4.53
C HIS A 7 17.07 22.60 -4.61
N ILE A 8 17.54 21.63 -5.39
CA ILE A 8 18.99 21.33 -5.46
C ILE A 8 19.64 22.16 -6.57
N TYR A 9 19.15 22.11 -7.79
CA TYR A 9 19.66 22.86 -8.93
C TYR A 9 18.69 22.81 -10.11
N GLY A 10 18.34 23.94 -10.70
CA GLY A 10 17.43 24.01 -11.86
C GLY A 10 16.05 23.41 -11.54
N ASN A 11 15.59 22.45 -12.35
CA ASN A 11 14.29 21.77 -12.19
C ASN A 11 14.33 20.54 -11.25
N ILE A 12 15.47 20.27 -10.59
CA ILE A 12 15.60 19.12 -9.71
C ILE A 12 15.20 19.53 -8.29
N SER A 13 14.04 19.04 -7.83
CA SER A 13 13.56 19.24 -6.48
C SER A 13 13.31 17.89 -5.78
N ILE A 14 13.68 17.81 -4.51
CA ILE A 14 13.34 16.65 -3.67
C ILE A 14 11.92 16.85 -3.16
N HIS A 15 11.03 15.98 -3.61
CA HIS A 15 9.64 15.96 -3.16
C HIS A 15 9.51 15.22 -1.82
N LEU A 16 8.80 15.81 -0.89
CA LEU A 16 8.56 15.23 0.44
C LEU A 16 7.85 13.86 0.34
N TYR A 17 7.03 13.68 -0.69
CA TYR A 17 6.39 12.40 -0.98
C TYR A 17 7.40 11.27 -1.18
N GLY A 18 8.42 11.49 -2.02
CA GLY A 18 9.48 10.50 -2.26
C GLY A 18 10.28 10.17 -1.00
N VAL A 19 10.56 11.19 -0.16
CA VAL A 19 11.25 11.00 1.12
C VAL A 19 10.41 10.15 2.08
N CYS A 20 9.10 10.41 2.18
CA CYS A 20 8.21 9.60 3.01
C CYS A 20 8.10 8.15 2.52
N ILE A 21 8.05 7.91 1.20
CA ILE A 21 8.06 6.55 0.64
C ILE A 21 9.37 5.84 0.99
N ALA A 22 10.53 6.48 0.80
CA ALA A 22 11.83 5.92 1.14
C ALA A 22 11.95 5.62 2.64
N ALA A 23 11.49 6.54 3.50
CA ALA A 23 11.48 6.36 4.95
C ALA A 23 10.56 5.20 5.37
N GLY A 24 9.36 5.09 4.77
CA GLY A 24 8.44 3.98 5.03
C GLY A 24 9.02 2.62 4.63
N LEU A 25 9.65 2.54 3.43
CA LEU A 25 10.35 1.33 2.99
C LEU A 25 11.52 0.97 3.91
N THR A 26 12.33 1.95 4.29
CA THR A 26 13.47 1.76 5.21
C THR A 26 12.99 1.26 6.56
N LEU A 27 11.92 1.83 7.12
CA LEU A 27 11.31 1.34 8.36
C LEU A 27 10.83 -0.10 8.20
N GLY A 28 10.08 -0.41 7.15
CA GLY A 28 9.57 -1.77 6.89
C GLY A 28 10.70 -2.79 6.76
N LEU A 29 11.74 -2.49 5.99
CA LEU A 29 12.94 -3.34 5.84
C LEU A 29 13.68 -3.52 7.17
N THR A 30 13.80 -2.46 7.97
CA THR A 30 14.46 -2.50 9.28
C THR A 30 13.68 -3.41 10.24
N LEU A 31 12.35 -3.26 10.31
CA LEU A 31 11.51 -4.10 11.14
C LEU A 31 11.58 -5.57 10.72
N LEU A 32 11.56 -5.85 9.42
CA LEU A 32 11.73 -7.20 8.89
C LEU A 32 13.12 -7.77 9.19
N LYS A 33 14.18 -6.97 9.07
CA LYS A 33 15.56 -7.39 9.37
C LYS A 33 15.72 -7.87 10.81
N TYR A 34 15.09 -7.20 11.76
CA TYR A 34 15.18 -7.56 13.19
C TYR A 34 14.10 -8.55 13.64
N ASP A 35 13.21 -8.97 12.76
CA ASP A 35 12.20 -9.97 13.07
C ASP A 35 12.79 -11.38 13.08
N LYS A 36 12.93 -11.96 14.27
CA LYS A 36 13.47 -13.31 14.46
C LYS A 36 12.68 -14.39 13.70
N LYS A 37 11.36 -14.21 13.52
CA LYS A 37 10.55 -15.20 12.81
C LYS A 37 10.81 -15.20 11.31
N ILE A 38 11.02 -14.03 10.68
CA ILE A 38 11.35 -13.99 9.25
C ILE A 38 12.77 -14.53 9.00
N GLN A 39 13.72 -14.28 9.92
CA GLN A 39 15.08 -14.79 9.81
C GLN A 39 15.16 -16.32 9.79
N THR A 40 14.16 -17.03 10.37
CA THR A 40 14.07 -18.50 10.29
C THR A 40 13.46 -18.99 8.97
N LEU A 41 12.82 -18.10 8.20
CA LEU A 41 12.15 -18.44 6.93
C LEU A 41 13.02 -18.14 5.72
N ILE A 42 13.78 -17.06 5.78
CA ILE A 42 14.55 -16.52 4.66
C ILE A 42 15.74 -15.71 5.20
N ASP A 43 16.91 -15.83 4.58
CA ASP A 43 18.04 -14.95 4.89
C ASP A 43 17.79 -13.52 4.38
N PHE A 44 18.44 -12.55 5.01
CA PHE A 44 18.17 -11.15 4.71
C PHE A 44 18.57 -10.73 3.28
N ASN A 45 19.63 -11.29 2.74
CA ASN A 45 20.09 -10.94 1.38
C ASN A 45 19.09 -11.46 0.33
N THR A 46 18.59 -12.67 0.52
CA THR A 46 17.54 -13.27 -0.31
C THR A 46 16.23 -12.50 -0.21
N LEU A 47 15.84 -12.08 1.00
CA LEU A 47 14.68 -11.23 1.24
C LEU A 47 14.84 -9.88 0.51
N LEU A 48 15.99 -9.24 0.63
CA LEU A 48 16.28 -7.96 -0.03
C LEU A 48 16.24 -8.09 -1.55
N SER A 49 16.80 -9.16 -2.11
CA SER A 49 16.72 -9.46 -3.54
C SER A 49 15.28 -9.66 -4.01
N ALA A 50 14.46 -10.41 -3.24
CA ALA A 50 13.05 -10.62 -3.55
C ALA A 50 12.24 -9.31 -3.50
N ILE A 51 12.51 -8.44 -2.52
CA ILE A 51 11.86 -7.13 -2.41
C ILE A 51 12.30 -6.22 -3.55
N SER A 52 13.59 -6.16 -3.87
CA SER A 52 14.11 -5.34 -4.97
C SER A 52 13.51 -5.75 -6.31
N SER A 53 13.44 -7.05 -6.58
CA SER A 53 12.81 -7.57 -7.81
C SER A 53 11.29 -7.27 -7.83
N ALA A 54 10.61 -7.35 -6.68
CA ALA A 54 9.20 -6.99 -6.56
C ALA A 54 8.96 -5.48 -6.81
N ILE A 55 9.84 -4.61 -6.31
CA ILE A 55 9.77 -3.16 -6.58
C ILE A 55 9.94 -2.90 -8.09
N CYS A 56 10.94 -3.48 -8.73
CA CYS A 56 11.16 -3.34 -10.17
C CYS A 56 9.94 -3.84 -10.99
N ALA A 57 9.41 -5.01 -10.64
CA ALA A 57 8.21 -5.54 -11.29
C ALA A 57 6.96 -4.71 -11.00
N GLY A 58 6.86 -4.10 -9.82
CA GLY A 58 5.81 -3.16 -9.49
C GLY A 58 5.87 -1.91 -10.36
N ILE A 59 7.06 -1.33 -10.55
CA ILE A 59 7.25 -0.17 -11.42
C ILE A 59 6.83 -0.51 -12.86
N LEU A 60 7.29 -1.63 -13.41
CA LEU A 60 6.94 -2.07 -14.76
C LEU A 60 5.45 -2.42 -14.88
N GLY A 61 4.89 -3.13 -13.90
CA GLY A 61 3.47 -3.51 -13.87
C GLY A 61 2.53 -2.32 -13.80
N GLY A 62 2.89 -1.31 -12.99
CA GLY A 62 2.12 -0.06 -12.90
C GLY A 62 2.10 0.71 -14.20
N ARG A 63 3.23 0.76 -14.90
CA ARG A 63 3.33 1.40 -16.20
C ARG A 63 2.58 0.61 -17.28
N PHE A 64 2.77 -0.71 -17.30
CA PHE A 64 2.09 -1.60 -18.24
C PHE A 64 0.57 -1.51 -18.12
N LEU A 65 0.01 -1.63 -16.92
CA LEU A 65 -1.44 -1.60 -16.74
C LEU A 65 -2.01 -0.20 -17.08
N TRP A 66 -1.31 0.88 -16.73
CA TRP A 66 -1.72 2.23 -17.12
C TRP A 66 -1.80 2.38 -18.65
N MET A 67 -0.84 1.83 -19.39
CA MET A 67 -0.87 1.85 -20.87
C MET A 67 -2.03 1.01 -21.43
N VAL A 68 -2.38 -0.10 -20.79
CA VAL A 68 -3.57 -0.89 -21.17
C VAL A 68 -4.86 -0.12 -20.91
N GLU A 69 -4.95 0.62 -19.80
CA GLU A 69 -6.11 1.45 -19.44
C GLU A 69 -6.29 2.64 -20.39
N THR A 70 -5.19 3.15 -20.97
CA THR A 70 -5.17 4.30 -21.89
C THR A 70 -4.85 3.88 -23.34
N TRP A 71 -5.25 2.67 -23.73
CA TRP A 71 -4.93 2.03 -25.00
C TRP A 71 -5.26 2.92 -26.21
N GLY A 72 -4.25 3.15 -27.08
CA GLY A 72 -4.38 3.89 -28.35
C GLY A 72 -3.51 5.15 -28.45
N ASP A 73 -3.05 5.71 -27.34
CA ASP A 73 -2.36 6.99 -27.32
C ASP A 73 -0.84 6.90 -27.15
N TYR A 74 -0.29 5.68 -26.93
CA TYR A 74 1.11 5.51 -26.53
C TYR A 74 1.85 4.40 -27.28
N SER A 75 3.15 4.63 -27.50
CA SER A 75 4.07 3.61 -28.03
C SER A 75 4.52 2.62 -26.95
N LEU A 76 4.74 1.34 -27.30
CA LEU A 76 5.26 0.32 -26.38
C LEU A 76 6.61 0.72 -25.73
N LEU A 77 7.41 1.55 -26.40
CA LEU A 77 8.68 2.06 -25.86
C LEU A 77 8.45 3.03 -24.68
N GLU A 78 7.27 3.63 -24.57
CA GLU A 78 6.94 4.52 -23.45
C GLU A 78 6.75 3.81 -22.12
N ILE A 79 6.68 2.48 -22.12
CA ILE A 79 6.74 1.66 -20.90
C ILE A 79 8.01 1.97 -20.07
N LEU A 80 9.11 2.29 -20.74
CA LEU A 80 10.39 2.60 -20.12
C LEU A 80 10.55 4.08 -19.74
N SER A 81 9.59 4.93 -20.09
CA SER A 81 9.61 6.36 -19.80
C SER A 81 9.12 6.67 -18.40
N PHE A 82 9.88 6.30 -17.38
CA PHE A 82 9.50 6.44 -15.95
C PHE A 82 9.34 7.90 -15.50
N TRP A 83 9.88 8.85 -16.25
CA TRP A 83 9.77 10.29 -15.98
C TRP A 83 8.48 10.92 -16.50
N ASN A 84 7.72 10.24 -17.36
CA ASN A 84 6.44 10.73 -17.86
C ASN A 84 5.31 10.40 -16.86
N PRO A 85 4.30 11.29 -16.71
CA PRO A 85 3.13 11.00 -15.90
C PRO A 85 2.35 9.80 -16.44
N GLY A 86 1.62 9.12 -15.55
CA GLY A 86 0.80 7.96 -15.88
C GLY A 86 1.29 6.69 -15.24
N TYR A 87 0.52 6.21 -14.25
CA TYR A 87 0.90 5.07 -13.44
C TYR A 87 -0.33 4.43 -12.78
N SER A 88 -0.53 3.14 -12.99
CA SER A 88 -1.60 2.39 -12.34
C SER A 88 -1.09 1.75 -11.05
N VAL A 89 -1.66 2.19 -9.91
CA VAL A 89 -1.33 1.62 -8.60
C VAL A 89 -1.71 0.14 -8.53
N MET A 90 -2.79 -0.25 -9.21
CA MET A 90 -3.23 -1.65 -9.28
C MET A 90 -2.21 -2.52 -10.03
N GLY A 91 -1.73 -2.04 -11.18
CA GLY A 91 -0.67 -2.73 -11.94
C GLY A 91 0.62 -2.87 -11.14
N ALA A 92 0.99 -1.83 -10.38
CA ALA A 92 2.14 -1.88 -9.50
C ALA A 92 2.00 -2.95 -8.41
N PHE A 93 0.85 -2.99 -7.76
CA PHE A 93 0.59 -3.98 -6.71
C PHE A 93 0.58 -5.41 -7.26
N MET A 94 -0.09 -5.64 -8.39
CA MET A 94 -0.14 -6.96 -9.03
C MET A 94 1.24 -7.42 -9.48
N GLY A 95 2.01 -6.56 -10.14
CA GLY A 95 3.37 -6.86 -10.59
C GLY A 95 4.31 -7.19 -9.43
N ALA A 96 4.28 -6.37 -8.37
CA ALA A 96 5.08 -6.59 -7.18
C ALA A 96 4.72 -7.89 -6.46
N LEU A 97 3.43 -8.17 -6.27
CA LEU A 97 2.96 -9.38 -5.58
C LEU A 97 3.30 -10.64 -6.38
N LEU A 98 3.08 -10.62 -7.70
CA LEU A 98 3.40 -11.74 -8.57
C LEU A 98 4.91 -12.04 -8.56
N MET A 99 5.75 -11.00 -8.69
CA MET A 99 7.20 -11.17 -8.68
C MET A 99 7.70 -11.67 -7.31
N LEU A 100 7.21 -11.10 -6.22
CA LEU A 100 7.54 -11.58 -4.87
C LEU A 100 7.17 -13.06 -4.70
N TRP A 101 5.95 -13.42 -5.12
CA TRP A 101 5.46 -14.80 -5.04
C TRP A 101 6.31 -15.77 -5.85
N THR A 102 6.61 -15.46 -7.12
CA THR A 102 7.41 -16.31 -8.01
C THR A 102 8.84 -16.41 -7.54
N THR A 103 9.46 -15.30 -7.09
CA THR A 103 10.83 -15.31 -6.58
C THR A 103 10.96 -16.21 -5.34
N LEU A 104 10.03 -16.10 -4.39
CA LEU A 104 10.04 -16.97 -3.20
C LEU A 104 9.83 -18.44 -3.56
N LYS A 105 8.91 -18.73 -4.50
CA LYS A 105 8.65 -20.10 -4.96
C LYS A 105 9.86 -20.71 -5.66
N ASN A 106 10.53 -19.98 -6.52
CA ASN A 106 11.74 -20.44 -7.23
C ASN A 106 12.89 -20.76 -6.26
N GLN A 107 12.89 -20.14 -5.09
CA GLN A 107 13.85 -20.44 -4.02
C GLN A 107 13.35 -21.50 -3.01
N ASN A 108 12.25 -22.20 -3.33
CA ASN A 108 11.61 -23.21 -2.45
C ASN A 108 11.14 -22.64 -1.11
N ILE A 109 10.92 -21.32 -1.03
CA ILE A 109 10.40 -20.66 0.17
C ILE A 109 8.88 -20.54 0.04
N SER A 110 8.15 -20.93 1.09
CA SER A 110 6.71 -20.73 1.11
C SER A 110 6.36 -19.24 1.23
N PRO A 111 5.57 -18.65 0.29
CA PRO A 111 5.28 -17.22 0.33
C PRO A 111 4.40 -16.79 1.51
N LEU A 112 3.42 -17.58 1.91
CA LEU A 112 2.45 -17.18 2.93
C LEU A 112 3.06 -16.84 4.30
N PRO A 113 4.01 -17.63 4.87
CA PRO A 113 4.69 -17.24 6.12
C PRO A 113 5.44 -15.92 6.00
N VAL A 114 6.04 -15.65 4.83
CA VAL A 114 6.74 -14.39 4.55
C VAL A 114 5.73 -13.25 4.48
N LEU A 115 4.61 -13.44 3.77
CA LEU A 115 3.53 -12.45 3.68
C LEU A 115 2.91 -12.13 5.05
N ASP A 116 2.81 -13.10 5.96
CA ASP A 116 2.36 -12.85 7.35
C ASP A 116 3.29 -11.87 8.08
N ARG A 117 4.60 -11.91 7.81
CA ARG A 117 5.53 -10.95 8.42
C ARG A 117 5.44 -9.57 7.73
N PHE A 118 5.24 -9.53 6.42
CA PHE A 118 4.93 -8.29 5.72
C PHE A 118 3.63 -7.65 6.24
N ALA A 119 2.58 -8.44 6.39
CA ALA A 119 1.28 -7.99 6.89
C ALA A 119 1.37 -7.32 8.28
N LEU A 120 2.31 -7.79 9.12
CA LEU A 120 2.52 -7.21 10.44
C LEU A 120 3.15 -5.82 10.40
N TYR A 121 4.06 -5.57 9.44
CA TYR A 121 4.84 -4.33 9.38
C TYR A 121 4.38 -3.34 8.32
N ALA A 122 3.63 -3.81 7.31
CA ALA A 122 3.12 -2.98 6.23
C ALA A 122 2.29 -1.76 6.71
N PRO A 123 1.40 -1.87 7.73
CA PRO A 123 0.65 -0.72 8.21
C PRO A 123 1.52 0.44 8.70
N PHE A 124 2.64 0.15 9.35
CA PHE A 124 3.57 1.18 9.86
C PHE A 124 4.30 1.89 8.72
N ALA A 125 4.80 1.13 7.74
CA ALA A 125 5.42 1.68 6.54
C ALA A 125 4.42 2.51 5.72
N GLN A 126 3.19 2.03 5.58
CA GLN A 126 2.11 2.71 4.88
C GLN A 126 1.70 4.01 5.56
N ALA A 127 1.68 4.06 6.89
CA ALA A 127 1.37 5.27 7.65
C ALA A 127 2.37 6.41 7.32
N ILE A 128 3.67 6.11 7.20
CA ILE A 128 4.69 7.09 6.77
C ILE A 128 4.44 7.54 5.33
N GLY A 129 4.10 6.62 4.42
CA GLY A 129 3.74 6.96 3.05
C GLY A 129 2.53 7.91 2.97
N ARG A 130 1.54 7.73 3.86
CA ARG A 130 0.37 8.62 3.97
C ARG A 130 0.72 10.02 4.46
N LEU A 131 1.77 10.19 5.27
CA LEU A 131 2.30 11.53 5.58
C LEU A 131 2.79 12.24 4.31
N GLY A 132 3.41 11.52 3.38
CA GLY A 132 3.79 12.08 2.07
C GLY A 132 2.58 12.59 1.29
N CYS A 133 1.47 11.82 1.26
CA CYS A 133 0.21 12.27 0.66
C CYS A 133 -0.35 13.52 1.35
N PHE A 134 -0.23 13.59 2.67
CA PHE A 134 -0.69 14.73 3.45
C PHE A 134 0.07 16.02 3.10
N PHE A 135 1.40 15.97 3.03
CA PHE A 135 2.21 17.14 2.67
C PHE A 135 2.03 17.58 1.22
N THR A 136 1.81 16.64 0.31
CA THR A 136 1.60 16.93 -1.12
C THR A 136 0.18 17.45 -1.40
N GLY A 137 -0.76 17.22 -0.48
CA GLY A 137 -2.16 17.57 -0.68
C GLY A 137 -2.91 16.62 -1.60
N CYS A 138 -2.38 15.41 -1.88
CA CYS A 138 -3.12 14.40 -2.64
C CYS A 138 -4.03 13.57 -1.73
N CYS A 139 -5.05 12.93 -2.32
CA CYS A 139 -5.99 12.09 -1.58
C CYS A 139 -6.76 12.80 -0.45
N TYR A 140 -7.01 14.08 -0.59
CA TYR A 140 -7.77 14.90 0.36
C TYR A 140 -9.26 14.50 0.40
N GLY A 141 -9.93 14.96 1.46
CA GLY A 141 -11.35 14.69 1.69
C GLY A 141 -12.28 15.75 1.14
N LEU A 142 -13.57 15.52 1.35
CA LEU A 142 -14.62 16.47 1.04
C LEU A 142 -14.46 17.77 1.86
N GLU A 143 -15.04 18.86 1.37
CA GLU A 143 -15.18 20.10 2.12
C GLU A 143 -15.96 19.87 3.40
N THR A 144 -15.54 20.52 4.49
CA THR A 144 -16.10 20.30 5.80
C THR A 144 -15.95 21.49 6.74
N GLN A 145 -16.78 21.54 7.77
CA GLN A 145 -16.73 22.55 8.84
C GLN A 145 -16.28 21.97 10.20
N VAL A 146 -15.73 20.74 10.23
CA VAL A 146 -15.23 20.15 11.48
C VAL A 146 -14.06 20.95 12.04
N ALA A 147 -13.93 20.97 13.37
CA ALA A 147 -12.91 21.77 14.06
C ALA A 147 -11.45 21.38 13.69
N TRP A 148 -11.22 20.16 13.21
CA TRP A 148 -9.92 19.65 12.77
C TRP A 148 -9.76 19.61 11.26
N ALA A 149 -10.58 20.34 10.52
CA ALA A 149 -10.42 20.51 9.08
C ALA A 149 -9.05 21.13 8.77
N ILE A 150 -8.47 20.74 7.65
CA ILE A 150 -7.20 21.30 7.17
C ILE A 150 -7.42 22.15 5.94
N THR A 151 -6.63 23.22 5.82
CA THR A 151 -6.65 24.13 4.66
C THR A 151 -5.25 24.18 4.06
N TYR A 152 -5.18 23.94 2.74
CA TYR A 152 -3.95 24.05 1.98
C TYR A 152 -3.81 25.48 1.44
N THR A 153 -2.64 26.09 1.63
CA THR A 153 -2.33 27.48 1.22
C THR A 153 -1.17 27.57 0.24
N GLU A 154 -0.44 26.46 0.06
CA GLU A 154 0.72 26.42 -0.83
C GLU A 154 0.28 26.23 -2.29
N PRO A 155 0.68 27.09 -3.23
CA PRO A 155 0.25 27.01 -4.63
C PRO A 155 0.62 25.70 -5.34
N THR A 156 1.65 25.02 -4.87
CA THR A 156 2.13 23.73 -5.42
C THR A 156 1.38 22.53 -4.87
N SER A 157 0.40 22.73 -3.97
CA SER A 157 -0.44 21.66 -3.44
C SER A 157 -1.38 21.12 -4.51
N LEU A 158 -1.62 19.78 -4.47
CA LEU A 158 -2.62 19.12 -5.34
C LEU A 158 -4.06 19.32 -4.84
N ALA A 159 -4.25 19.75 -3.59
CA ALA A 159 -5.55 20.02 -3.01
C ALA A 159 -6.05 21.43 -3.41
N PRO A 160 -7.37 21.66 -3.39
CA PRO A 160 -7.95 23.01 -3.52
C PRO A 160 -7.37 23.94 -2.45
N LEU A 161 -6.99 25.16 -2.86
CA LEU A 161 -6.43 26.14 -1.96
C LEU A 161 -7.52 26.88 -1.20
N HIS A 162 -7.22 27.23 0.04
CA HIS A 162 -8.10 28.01 0.92
C HIS A 162 -9.48 27.40 1.21
N VAL A 163 -9.64 26.09 0.99
CA VAL A 163 -10.84 25.31 1.31
C VAL A 163 -10.57 24.42 2.52
N ALA A 164 -11.50 24.39 3.46
CA ALA A 164 -11.43 23.51 4.64
C ALA A 164 -11.86 22.10 4.25
N LEU A 165 -10.94 21.13 4.37
CA LEU A 165 -11.09 19.75 3.88
C LEU A 165 -10.94 18.73 5.01
N HIS A 166 -11.64 17.61 4.90
CA HIS A 166 -11.39 16.45 5.75
C HIS A 166 -9.96 15.93 5.56
N PRO A 167 -9.13 15.77 6.62
CA PRO A 167 -7.79 15.21 6.54
C PRO A 167 -7.83 13.69 6.41
N THR A 168 -8.35 13.18 5.30
CA THR A 168 -8.52 11.75 5.06
C THR A 168 -7.20 10.97 5.10
N GLN A 169 -6.07 11.63 4.83
CA GLN A 169 -4.75 11.05 4.97
C GLN A 169 -4.44 10.73 6.44
N LEU A 170 -4.78 11.63 7.38
CA LEU A 170 -4.61 11.41 8.82
C LEU A 170 -5.56 10.33 9.35
N TYR A 171 -6.77 10.25 8.82
CA TYR A 171 -7.70 9.17 9.16
C TYR A 171 -7.15 7.81 8.71
N SER A 172 -6.59 7.73 7.49
CA SER A 172 -5.91 6.53 7.00
C SER A 172 -4.72 6.14 7.88
N ILE A 173 -3.92 7.10 8.34
CA ILE A 173 -2.80 6.86 9.26
C ILE A 173 -3.32 6.27 10.57
N ALA A 174 -4.30 6.90 11.19
CA ALA A 174 -4.82 6.47 12.49
C ALA A 174 -5.42 5.05 12.42
N LEU A 175 -6.26 4.78 11.42
CA LEU A 175 -6.87 3.48 11.21
C LEU A 175 -5.82 2.41 10.84
N GLY A 176 -4.90 2.74 9.94
CA GLY A 176 -3.80 1.83 9.54
C GLY A 176 -2.90 1.47 10.71
N LEU A 177 -2.50 2.46 11.54
CA LEU A 177 -1.74 2.21 12.76
C LEU A 177 -2.55 1.36 13.76
N GLY A 178 -3.84 1.61 13.90
CA GLY A 178 -4.74 0.78 14.71
C GLY A 178 -4.73 -0.69 14.28
N VAL A 179 -4.80 -0.94 12.97
CA VAL A 179 -4.66 -2.30 12.40
C VAL A 179 -3.27 -2.88 12.72
N GLY A 180 -2.20 -2.13 12.49
CA GLY A 180 -0.83 -2.58 12.75
C GLY A 180 -0.59 -2.93 14.21
N ILE A 181 -1.03 -2.07 15.14
CA ILE A 181 -0.94 -2.28 16.59
C ILE A 181 -1.73 -3.53 17.01
N THR A 182 -2.96 -3.67 16.49
CA THR A 182 -3.80 -4.84 16.77
C THR A 182 -3.12 -6.13 16.32
N LEU A 183 -2.58 -6.16 15.10
CA LEU A 183 -1.85 -7.32 14.56
C LEU A 183 -0.59 -7.62 15.37
N TYR A 184 0.16 -6.58 15.78
CA TYR A 184 1.37 -6.73 16.57
C TYR A 184 1.11 -7.42 17.91
N PHE A 185 0.11 -6.99 18.66
CA PHE A 185 -0.25 -7.62 19.93
C PHE A 185 -0.94 -8.98 19.76
N ALA A 186 -1.68 -9.17 18.67
CA ALA A 186 -2.40 -10.40 18.41
C ALA A 186 -1.55 -11.50 17.73
N GLN A 187 -0.33 -11.19 17.24
CA GLN A 187 0.49 -12.11 16.44
C GLN A 187 0.79 -13.46 17.11
N ASN A 188 0.82 -13.48 18.44
CA ASN A 188 1.08 -14.73 19.18
C ASN A 188 -0.17 -15.62 19.33
N ARG A 189 -1.37 -15.05 19.13
CA ARG A 189 -2.63 -15.81 19.09
C ARG A 189 -2.89 -16.46 17.73
N PHE A 190 -2.33 -15.91 16.67
CA PHE A 190 -2.49 -16.35 15.29
C PHE A 190 -1.22 -17.04 14.81
N SER A 191 -1.11 -18.33 15.13
CA SER A 191 0.08 -19.13 14.85
C SER A 191 0.04 -19.88 13.51
N LYS A 192 -1.12 -19.92 12.84
CA LYS A 192 -1.26 -20.61 11.56
C LYS A 192 -0.93 -19.65 10.41
N THR A 193 -0.19 -20.19 9.44
CA THR A 193 0.24 -19.46 8.24
C THR A 193 -0.94 -18.91 7.45
N GLY A 194 -0.89 -17.64 7.09
CA GLY A 194 -1.92 -16.92 6.35
C GLY A 194 -2.92 -16.18 7.23
N GLN A 195 -2.95 -16.41 8.55
CA GLN A 195 -3.89 -15.74 9.45
C GLN A 195 -3.60 -14.24 9.58
N LEU A 196 -2.34 -13.85 9.75
CA LEU A 196 -1.98 -12.44 9.87
C LEU A 196 -2.20 -11.70 8.53
N THR A 197 -1.87 -12.35 7.41
CA THR A 197 -2.15 -11.82 6.07
C THR A 197 -3.65 -11.61 5.87
N GLY A 198 -4.48 -12.58 6.23
CA GLY A 198 -5.94 -12.47 6.13
C GLY A 198 -6.49 -11.32 6.97
N LEU A 199 -6.05 -11.19 8.22
CA LEU A 199 -6.46 -10.11 9.12
C LEU A 199 -6.00 -8.72 8.64
N TYR A 200 -4.78 -8.64 8.09
CA TYR A 200 -4.28 -7.40 7.51
C TYR A 200 -5.12 -6.94 6.31
N LEU A 201 -5.41 -7.84 5.38
CA LEU A 201 -6.23 -7.53 4.21
C LEU A 201 -7.65 -7.09 4.62
N LEU A 202 -8.21 -7.73 5.64
CA LEU A 202 -9.50 -7.36 6.20
C LEU A 202 -9.44 -5.96 6.82
N GLY A 203 -8.45 -5.66 7.64
CA GLY A 203 -8.26 -4.35 8.28
C GLY A 203 -7.95 -3.24 7.28
N ALA A 204 -7.10 -3.50 6.29
CA ALA A 204 -6.75 -2.54 5.23
C ALA A 204 -7.94 -2.27 4.30
N GLY A 205 -8.72 -3.31 3.95
CA GLY A 205 -9.96 -3.15 3.21
C GLY A 205 -10.99 -2.34 3.98
N PHE A 206 -11.14 -2.59 5.28
CA PHE A 206 -12.04 -1.84 6.16
C PHE A 206 -11.64 -0.36 6.27
N GLU A 207 -10.35 -0.08 6.50
CA GLU A 207 -9.80 1.29 6.49
C GLU A 207 -10.16 2.00 5.16
N ARG A 208 -9.85 1.35 4.04
CA ARG A 208 -10.09 1.93 2.73
C ARG A 208 -11.59 2.17 2.48
N PHE A 209 -12.45 1.24 2.86
CA PHE A 209 -13.89 1.35 2.71
C PHE A 209 -14.47 2.53 3.49
N LEU A 210 -14.05 2.70 4.77
CA LEU A 210 -14.52 3.79 5.61
C LEU A 210 -14.03 5.16 5.15
N VAL A 211 -12.72 5.27 4.88
CA VAL A 211 -12.12 6.57 4.50
C VAL A 211 -12.64 7.05 3.14
N ASP A 212 -12.99 6.13 2.25
CA ASP A 212 -13.49 6.49 0.93
C ASP A 212 -14.79 7.32 0.96
N PHE A 213 -15.64 7.14 1.97
CA PHE A 213 -16.86 7.96 2.12
C PHE A 213 -16.55 9.46 2.26
N LEU A 214 -15.40 9.79 2.83
CA LEU A 214 -14.97 11.17 3.09
C LEU A 214 -14.00 11.71 2.02
N ARG A 215 -13.65 10.93 0.99
CA ARG A 215 -12.72 11.35 -0.06
C ARG A 215 -13.42 12.18 -1.13
N SER A 216 -12.72 13.19 -1.62
CA SER A 216 -13.18 14.04 -2.72
C SER A 216 -13.13 13.32 -4.08
N ASN A 217 -12.05 12.56 -4.35
CA ASN A 217 -11.81 11.89 -5.64
C ASN A 217 -12.46 10.50 -5.68
N ARG A 218 -13.79 10.45 -5.51
CA ARG A 218 -14.57 9.21 -5.64
C ARG A 218 -15.02 9.04 -7.08
N THR A 219 -14.84 7.84 -7.61
CA THR A 219 -15.45 7.43 -8.89
C THR A 219 -16.64 6.53 -8.59
N PRO A 220 -17.88 7.07 -8.63
CA PRO A 220 -19.08 6.29 -8.31
C PRO A 220 -19.29 5.19 -9.35
N ILE A 221 -19.93 4.10 -8.91
CA ILE A 221 -20.36 3.01 -9.78
C ILE A 221 -21.78 3.36 -10.27
N SER A 222 -21.89 3.81 -11.54
CA SER A 222 -23.17 4.27 -12.09
C SER A 222 -23.83 5.31 -11.15
N ASP A 223 -25.12 5.27 -10.96
CA ASP A 223 -25.89 6.17 -10.08
C ASP A 223 -25.89 5.75 -8.59
N SER A 224 -25.01 4.83 -8.20
CA SER A 224 -24.95 4.35 -6.81
C SER A 224 -24.10 5.26 -5.92
N ASN A 225 -24.38 5.24 -4.62
CA ASN A 225 -23.55 5.90 -3.60
C ASN A 225 -22.21 5.20 -3.35
N PHE A 226 -21.96 4.06 -3.98
CA PHE A 226 -20.72 3.29 -3.83
C PHE A 226 -19.72 3.62 -4.93
N SER A 227 -18.44 3.60 -4.56
CA SER A 227 -17.33 3.85 -5.49
C SER A 227 -16.64 2.54 -5.89
N TRP A 228 -15.91 2.58 -7.02
CA TRP A 228 -15.02 1.49 -7.42
C TRP A 228 -13.95 1.18 -6.35
N SER A 229 -13.47 2.20 -5.64
CA SER A 229 -12.57 2.02 -4.48
C SER A 229 -13.21 1.18 -3.38
N GLN A 230 -14.50 1.39 -3.08
CA GLN A 230 -15.23 0.61 -2.08
C GLN A 230 -15.48 -0.82 -2.54
N ALA A 231 -15.76 -1.04 -3.82
CA ALA A 231 -15.88 -2.39 -4.37
C ALA A 231 -14.56 -3.17 -4.24
N LEU A 232 -13.43 -2.54 -4.56
CA LEU A 232 -12.10 -3.12 -4.36
C LEU A 232 -11.79 -3.37 -2.89
N ALA A 233 -12.18 -2.45 -1.99
CA ALA A 233 -12.03 -2.63 -0.56
C ALA A 233 -12.85 -3.82 -0.04
N ALA A 234 -14.08 -4.00 -0.53
CA ALA A 234 -14.92 -5.16 -0.21
C ALA A 234 -14.30 -6.47 -0.73
N LEU A 235 -13.72 -6.46 -1.93
CA LEU A 235 -12.99 -7.60 -2.48
C LEU A 235 -11.76 -7.96 -1.62
N LEU A 236 -11.00 -6.95 -1.15
CA LEU A 236 -9.88 -7.16 -0.24
C LEU A 236 -10.34 -7.77 1.09
N MET A 237 -11.42 -7.26 1.67
CA MET A 237 -12.02 -7.83 2.89
C MET A 237 -12.46 -9.28 2.68
N GLY A 238 -13.16 -9.57 1.59
CA GLY A 238 -13.59 -10.93 1.23
C GLY A 238 -12.42 -11.88 1.04
N THR A 239 -11.36 -11.43 0.37
CA THR A 239 -10.11 -12.19 0.19
C THR A 239 -9.42 -12.43 1.53
N GLY A 240 -9.37 -11.41 2.39
CA GLY A 240 -8.83 -11.51 3.75
C GLY A 240 -9.59 -12.53 4.61
N CYS A 241 -10.93 -12.49 4.58
CA CYS A 241 -11.78 -13.47 5.24
C CYS A 241 -11.54 -14.89 4.71
N ALA A 242 -11.47 -15.07 3.39
CA ALA A 242 -11.24 -16.36 2.76
C ALA A 242 -9.87 -16.95 3.16
N ILE A 243 -8.81 -16.15 3.08
CA ILE A 243 -7.45 -16.57 3.50
C ILE A 243 -7.46 -16.93 4.98
N PHE A 244 -8.06 -16.12 5.84
CA PHE A 244 -8.12 -16.37 7.28
C PHE A 244 -8.91 -17.65 7.59
N TYR A 245 -10.04 -17.85 6.93
CA TYR A 245 -10.86 -19.05 7.08
C TYR A 245 -10.09 -20.32 6.66
N VAL A 246 -9.51 -20.30 5.45
CA VAL A 246 -8.71 -21.41 4.95
C VAL A 246 -7.51 -21.69 5.87
N ALA A 247 -6.77 -20.66 6.29
CA ALA A 247 -5.66 -20.81 7.21
C ALA A 247 -6.06 -21.41 8.57
N THR A 248 -7.29 -21.10 9.03
CA THR A 248 -7.77 -21.57 10.32
C THR A 248 -8.32 -22.98 10.27
N TYR A 249 -9.07 -23.33 9.22
CA TYR A 249 -9.85 -24.57 9.14
C TYR A 249 -9.29 -25.60 8.15
N ALA A 250 -8.39 -25.25 7.23
CA ALA A 250 -7.77 -26.22 6.35
C ALA A 250 -7.07 -27.30 7.18
N LYS A 251 -7.49 -28.54 7.00
CA LYS A 251 -6.85 -29.71 7.63
C LYS A 251 -5.38 -29.69 7.21
N ARG A 252 -4.49 -29.73 8.21
CA ARG A 252 -3.06 -29.91 8.02
C ARG A 252 -2.90 -31.23 7.25
N GLN A 253 -2.69 -31.19 5.93
CA GLN A 253 -2.19 -32.39 5.24
C GLN A 253 -0.81 -32.65 5.85
N ARG A 254 -0.77 -33.57 6.80
CA ARG A 254 0.47 -34.18 7.27
C ARG A 254 1.05 -34.86 6.03
N LYS A 255 2.11 -34.32 5.46
CA LYS A 255 3.01 -35.10 4.64
C LYS A 255 3.64 -36.12 5.59
N HIS A 256 3.12 -37.30 5.57
CA HIS A 256 3.88 -38.50 5.96
C HIS A 256 4.92 -38.68 4.83
N ILE A 257 6.15 -38.45 5.16
CA ILE A 257 7.34 -39.02 4.53
C ILE A 257 8.12 -39.67 5.63
#